data_2d162c737daa150eb913688e5e294c6c
#
_entry.id   2d162c737daa150eb913688e5e294c6c
#
_cell.length_a   1.000
_cell.length_b   1.000
_cell.length_c   1.000
_cell.angle_alpha   90.00
_cell.angle_beta   90.00
_cell.angle_gamma   90.00
#
_symmetry.space_group_name_H-M   'P 1'
#
loop_
_entity.id
_entity.type
_entity.pdbx_description
1 polymer ?
#
loop_
_entity_poly.entity_id
_entity_poly.type
_entity_poly.pdbx_seq_one_letter_code
_entity_poly.pdbx_strand_id
1 'polypeptide(L)'
;VMKISVLSVIAVLLLGALPVQSQVVFEETGIKAVFQKAREENKLVFMDCYTSWCGPCKKMLKEVFSRKDIGEYMNTHFVNYKQDMEQEEGKELAGKYGVKVYPTFFILDAAGEVRHKMVGGMTAEEFLKQVQLGSGENSLYAFNHRYRQGERNPQFMIEYIGLLSDAYMKDDMQKVLHEYWETLDDRSKSSDTTWPLVKRFVREMKSPEYLYLLEHKSDFEANVGKEEVNAKIWGDLLPLIGNHCNDMIFKNRPEDPATLEEYRSIVEKSGVERMDYLLDIIGFTRAYVDNDLAKALKMYRRNFSKLIPDERFNATLQLNGMLIGKGTPAQCKQGLQAIRRTIKSCGWSEEDPLFKTMIKGLEEKS
;
A
#
# COMPACT_ATOMS: atom_id res chain seq x y z
N VAL A 1 -34.86 33.30 77.96
CA VAL A 1 -33.60 33.35 77.25
C VAL A 1 -33.41 31.98 76.62
N MET A 2 -33.67 31.89 75.31
CA MET A 2 -33.67 30.62 74.53
C MET A 2 -32.33 30.50 73.78
N LYS A 3 -31.52 29.50 74.07
CA LYS A 3 -30.27 29.18 73.37
C LYS A 3 -30.60 28.40 72.14
N ILE A 4 -30.42 28.94 70.98
CA ILE A 4 -30.48 28.21 69.67
C ILE A 4 -29.09 27.63 69.44
N SER A 5 -29.01 26.33 69.39
CA SER A 5 -27.78 25.59 69.02
C SER A 5 -27.77 25.44 67.51
N VAL A 6 -26.79 26.02 66.85
CA VAL A 6 -26.56 25.90 65.39
C VAL A 6 -25.67 24.65 65.19
N LEU A 7 -26.28 23.58 64.75
CA LEU A 7 -25.54 22.42 64.21
C LEU A 7 -25.18 22.72 62.74
N SER A 8 -23.91 23.02 62.50
CA SER A 8 -23.34 23.11 61.16
C SER A 8 -23.16 21.75 60.57
N VAL A 9 -23.96 21.34 59.59
CA VAL A 9 -23.77 20.17 58.78
C VAL A 9 -22.72 20.45 57.71
N ILE A 10 -21.51 20.01 57.91
CA ILE A 10 -20.46 20.02 56.88
C ILE A 10 -20.71 18.79 55.99
N ALA A 11 -21.35 19.00 54.84
CA ALA A 11 -21.43 17.99 53.79
C ALA A 11 -20.06 17.94 53.07
N VAL A 12 -19.23 16.98 53.44
CA VAL A 12 -17.98 16.67 52.71
C VAL A 12 -18.39 15.99 51.42
N LEU A 13 -18.39 16.71 50.30
CA LEU A 13 -18.43 16.15 48.97
C LEU A 13 -17.12 15.38 48.71
N LEU A 14 -17.10 14.10 49.01
CA LEU A 14 -16.08 13.14 48.55
C LEU A 14 -16.27 13.01 47.01
N LEU A 15 -15.71 13.95 46.25
CA LEU A 15 -15.39 13.73 44.86
C LEU A 15 -14.33 12.62 44.84
N GLY A 16 -14.76 11.39 44.71
CA GLY A 16 -13.88 10.27 44.44
C GLY A 16 -13.12 10.50 43.15
N ALA A 17 -11.85 10.92 43.28
CA ALA A 17 -10.93 10.90 42.16
C ALA A 17 -10.79 9.45 41.73
N LEU A 18 -11.51 9.06 40.68
CA LEU A 18 -11.26 7.79 40.01
C LEU A 18 -9.78 7.77 39.63
N PRO A 19 -9.06 6.67 39.86
CA PRO A 19 -7.67 6.58 39.43
C PRO A 19 -7.63 6.79 37.91
N VAL A 20 -7.01 7.85 37.47
CA VAL A 20 -6.74 8.09 36.06
C VAL A 20 -5.75 7.00 35.63
N GLN A 21 -6.26 5.99 34.96
CA GLN A 21 -5.40 4.92 34.44
C GLN A 21 -4.53 5.51 33.33
N SER A 22 -3.22 5.36 33.50
CA SER A 22 -2.21 6.00 32.67
C SER A 22 -2.01 5.35 31.30
N GLN A 23 -2.76 4.30 30.97
CA GLN A 23 -2.67 3.54 29.71
C GLN A 23 -4.07 3.15 29.22
N VAL A 24 -4.16 2.71 27.96
CA VAL A 24 -5.41 2.16 27.41
C VAL A 24 -5.78 0.89 28.17
N VAL A 25 -7.00 0.85 28.73
CA VAL A 25 -7.57 -0.30 29.42
C VAL A 25 -8.40 -1.11 28.45
N PHE A 26 -7.99 -2.33 28.21
CA PHE A 26 -8.71 -3.25 27.35
C PHE A 26 -9.60 -4.18 28.17
N GLU A 27 -10.83 -4.42 27.69
CA GLU A 27 -11.73 -5.41 28.23
C GLU A 27 -11.18 -6.82 27.97
N GLU A 28 -11.26 -7.67 28.98
CA GLU A 28 -10.84 -9.08 28.90
C GLU A 28 -12.01 -10.04 28.66
N THR A 29 -13.18 -9.50 28.35
CA THR A 29 -14.42 -10.24 28.07
C THR A 29 -14.60 -10.43 26.57
N GLY A 30 -15.48 -11.37 26.15
CA GLY A 30 -15.77 -11.56 24.70
C GLY A 30 -16.51 -10.38 24.09
N ILE A 31 -16.46 -10.28 22.77
CA ILE A 31 -16.99 -9.13 22.00
C ILE A 31 -18.47 -8.81 22.28
N LYS A 32 -19.30 -9.81 22.60
CA LYS A 32 -20.71 -9.61 22.94
C LYS A 32 -20.89 -8.77 24.22
N ALA A 33 -20.09 -9.05 25.24
CA ALA A 33 -20.11 -8.27 26.50
C ALA A 33 -19.55 -6.84 26.28
N VAL A 34 -18.55 -6.69 25.41
CA VAL A 34 -18.01 -5.39 25.00
C VAL A 34 -19.11 -4.52 24.35
N PHE A 35 -19.87 -5.05 23.41
CA PHE A 35 -21.00 -4.32 22.79
C PHE A 35 -22.11 -4.00 23.79
N GLN A 36 -22.38 -4.89 24.75
CA GLN A 36 -23.33 -4.60 25.82
C GLN A 36 -22.87 -3.42 26.67
N LYS A 37 -21.62 -3.46 27.13
CA LYS A 37 -21.02 -2.36 27.90
C LYS A 37 -21.01 -1.05 27.12
N ALA A 38 -20.69 -1.07 25.84
CA ALA A 38 -20.73 0.10 24.98
C ALA A 38 -22.14 0.74 24.89
N ARG A 39 -23.19 -0.09 24.85
CA ARG A 39 -24.60 0.41 24.92
C ARG A 39 -24.91 1.04 26.27
N GLU A 40 -24.52 0.39 27.36
CA GLU A 40 -24.77 0.86 28.72
C GLU A 40 -24.05 2.19 29.01
N GLU A 41 -22.81 2.33 28.53
CA GLU A 41 -22.00 3.55 28.70
C GLU A 41 -22.20 4.62 27.61
N ASN A 42 -23.01 4.34 26.59
CA ASN A 42 -23.19 5.18 25.41
C ASN A 42 -21.85 5.57 24.75
N LYS A 43 -20.98 4.60 24.59
CA LYS A 43 -19.65 4.75 23.97
C LYS A 43 -19.53 3.96 22.68
N LEU A 44 -18.57 4.35 21.86
CA LEU A 44 -18.09 3.54 20.75
C LEU A 44 -17.17 2.42 21.26
N VAL A 45 -16.98 1.39 20.45
CA VAL A 45 -16.00 0.33 20.71
C VAL A 45 -14.75 0.61 19.87
N PHE A 46 -13.60 0.61 20.51
CA PHE A 46 -12.31 0.50 19.83
C PHE A 46 -11.85 -0.96 19.89
N MET A 47 -11.63 -1.56 18.72
CA MET A 47 -11.18 -2.95 18.62
C MET A 47 -9.80 -3.02 17.97
N ASP A 48 -8.80 -3.52 18.71
CA ASP A 48 -7.45 -3.83 18.22
C ASP A 48 -7.38 -5.30 17.79
N CYS A 49 -7.21 -5.50 16.47
CA CYS A 49 -7.04 -6.81 15.85
C CYS A 49 -5.55 -7.09 15.69
N TYR A 50 -5.02 -8.03 16.47
CA TYR A 50 -3.60 -8.35 16.48
C TYR A 50 -3.32 -9.85 16.34
N THR A 51 -2.04 -10.22 16.23
CA THR A 51 -1.56 -11.61 16.42
C THR A 51 -0.34 -11.62 17.35
N SER A 52 -0.10 -12.74 18.01
CA SER A 52 0.98 -12.88 19.00
C SER A 52 2.39 -12.66 18.44
N TRP A 53 2.61 -12.95 17.16
CA TRP A 53 3.89 -12.78 16.43
C TRP A 53 4.07 -11.40 15.78
N CYS A 54 3.03 -10.57 15.72
CA CYS A 54 3.03 -9.29 15.03
C CYS A 54 3.95 -8.26 15.73
N GLY A 55 5.08 -7.96 15.10
CA GLY A 55 6.05 -6.97 15.62
C GLY A 55 5.45 -5.55 15.74
N PRO A 56 4.81 -4.99 14.68
CA PRO A 56 4.17 -3.68 14.76
C PRO A 56 3.06 -3.60 15.83
N CYS A 57 2.30 -4.69 16.08
CA CYS A 57 1.29 -4.72 17.14
C CYS A 57 1.92 -4.57 18.55
N LYS A 58 3.05 -5.29 18.79
CA LYS A 58 3.81 -5.15 20.04
C LYS A 58 4.35 -3.73 20.22
N LYS A 59 4.77 -3.08 19.12
CA LYS A 59 5.21 -1.69 19.15
C LYS A 59 4.06 -0.76 19.53
N MET A 60 2.86 -0.92 18.95
CA MET A 60 1.67 -0.14 19.30
C MET A 60 1.35 -0.28 20.80
N LEU A 61 1.34 -1.50 21.34
CA LEU A 61 1.08 -1.74 22.75
C LEU A 61 2.09 -1.03 23.65
N LYS A 62 3.38 -1.08 23.31
CA LYS A 62 4.48 -0.54 24.12
C LYS A 62 4.62 0.98 24.01
N GLU A 63 4.45 1.56 22.81
CA GLU A 63 4.83 2.94 22.53
C GLU A 63 3.62 3.89 22.37
N VAL A 64 2.43 3.35 22.11
CA VAL A 64 1.21 4.11 21.91
C VAL A 64 0.21 3.89 23.04
N PHE A 65 -0.24 2.66 23.25
CA PHE A 65 -1.30 2.37 24.22
C PHE A 65 -0.86 2.50 25.68
N SER A 66 0.44 2.50 25.95
CA SER A 66 1.00 2.75 27.29
C SER A 66 1.08 4.26 27.64
N ARG A 67 0.87 5.16 26.69
CA ARG A 67 0.95 6.61 26.93
C ARG A 67 -0.27 7.09 27.71
N LYS A 68 -0.01 8.00 28.65
CA LYS A 68 -1.05 8.57 29.51
C LYS A 68 -2.11 9.36 28.75
N ASP A 69 -1.69 10.24 27.82
CA ASP A 69 -2.58 11.05 27.02
C ASP A 69 -3.49 10.20 26.11
N ILE A 70 -2.95 9.13 25.55
CA ILE A 70 -3.72 8.17 24.74
C ILE A 70 -4.69 7.38 25.63
N GLY A 71 -4.22 6.89 26.80
CA GLY A 71 -5.07 6.15 27.74
C GLY A 71 -6.23 7.00 28.26
N GLU A 72 -5.99 8.24 28.64
CA GLU A 72 -7.03 9.18 29.09
C GLU A 72 -8.11 9.41 28.00
N TYR A 73 -7.68 9.64 26.75
CA TYR A 73 -8.61 9.84 25.65
C TYR A 73 -9.41 8.56 25.35
N MET A 74 -8.71 7.43 25.17
CA MET A 74 -9.34 6.16 24.76
C MET A 74 -10.32 5.63 25.83
N ASN A 75 -9.94 5.65 27.11
CA ASN A 75 -10.80 5.17 28.19
C ASN A 75 -12.04 6.04 28.42
N THR A 76 -11.93 7.34 28.11
CA THR A 76 -13.06 8.27 28.22
C THR A 76 -14.09 8.04 27.11
N HIS A 77 -13.65 7.83 25.87
CA HIS A 77 -14.52 7.85 24.69
C HIS A 77 -14.92 6.46 24.18
N PHE A 78 -14.18 5.40 24.57
CA PHE A 78 -14.37 4.06 24.03
C PHE A 78 -14.48 3.00 25.11
N VAL A 79 -15.15 1.92 24.78
CA VAL A 79 -14.92 0.61 25.37
C VAL A 79 -13.83 -0.03 24.52
N ASN A 80 -12.63 -0.17 25.07
CA ASN A 80 -11.48 -0.68 24.32
C ASN A 80 -11.42 -2.19 24.43
N TYR A 81 -11.26 -2.86 23.31
CA TYR A 81 -11.18 -4.29 23.18
C TYR A 81 -9.98 -4.69 22.32
N LYS A 82 -9.28 -5.74 22.69
CA LYS A 82 -8.21 -6.31 21.85
C LYS A 82 -8.43 -7.79 21.66
N GLN A 83 -8.23 -8.27 20.43
CA GLN A 83 -8.45 -9.67 20.09
C GLN A 83 -7.31 -10.23 19.28
N ASP A 84 -6.78 -11.38 19.73
CA ASP A 84 -5.87 -12.20 18.93
C ASP A 84 -6.66 -12.89 17.81
N MET A 85 -6.38 -12.52 16.56
CA MET A 85 -7.09 -13.01 15.38
C MET A 85 -6.78 -14.48 15.05
N GLU A 86 -5.85 -15.11 15.73
CA GLU A 86 -5.57 -16.55 15.61
C GLU A 86 -6.40 -17.41 16.57
N GLN A 87 -7.02 -16.79 17.58
CA GLN A 87 -7.98 -17.47 18.47
C GLN A 87 -9.33 -17.67 17.79
N GLU A 88 -10.18 -18.58 18.34
CA GLU A 88 -11.43 -18.96 17.72
C GLU A 88 -12.37 -17.75 17.45
N GLU A 89 -12.66 -16.94 18.50
CA GLU A 89 -13.45 -15.70 18.34
C GLU A 89 -12.76 -14.70 17.39
N GLY A 90 -11.43 -14.63 17.42
CA GLY A 90 -10.64 -13.77 16.54
C GLY A 90 -10.79 -14.15 15.07
N LYS A 91 -10.81 -15.44 14.73
CA LYS A 91 -11.02 -15.92 13.37
C LYS A 91 -12.40 -15.56 12.82
N GLU A 92 -13.42 -15.68 13.68
CA GLU A 92 -14.79 -15.26 13.32
C GLU A 92 -14.85 -13.74 13.05
N LEU A 93 -14.24 -12.94 13.93
CA LEU A 93 -14.18 -11.49 13.77
C LEU A 93 -13.35 -11.08 12.55
N ALA A 94 -12.23 -11.78 12.30
CA ALA A 94 -11.42 -11.53 11.11
C ALA A 94 -12.22 -11.77 9.82
N GLY A 95 -12.99 -12.84 9.77
CA GLY A 95 -13.90 -13.11 8.64
C GLY A 95 -15.01 -12.06 8.51
N LYS A 96 -15.66 -11.70 9.62
CA LYS A 96 -16.76 -10.71 9.65
C LYS A 96 -16.30 -9.32 9.18
N TYR A 97 -15.14 -8.86 9.65
CA TYR A 97 -14.65 -7.49 9.39
C TYR A 97 -13.59 -7.41 8.29
N GLY A 98 -13.28 -8.52 7.63
CA GLY A 98 -12.31 -8.56 6.52
C GLY A 98 -10.90 -8.17 6.96
N VAL A 99 -10.41 -8.69 8.10
CA VAL A 99 -9.06 -8.43 8.60
C VAL A 99 -8.07 -9.29 7.83
N LYS A 100 -7.16 -8.66 7.08
CA LYS A 100 -6.16 -9.34 6.24
C LYS A 100 -4.71 -9.04 6.64
N VAL A 101 -4.48 -7.98 7.41
CA VAL A 101 -3.16 -7.50 7.83
C VAL A 101 -3.19 -7.03 9.29
N TYR A 102 -2.03 -6.97 9.96
CA TYR A 102 -1.93 -6.61 11.37
C TYR A 102 -0.87 -5.53 11.63
N PRO A 103 -1.13 -4.60 12.57
CA PRO A 103 -2.40 -4.42 13.29
C PRO A 103 -3.49 -3.85 12.38
N THR A 104 -4.74 -4.18 12.66
CA THR A 104 -5.92 -3.50 12.12
C THR A 104 -6.79 -3.04 13.28
N PHE A 105 -7.23 -1.79 13.25
CA PHE A 105 -8.06 -1.21 14.29
C PHE A 105 -9.43 -0.83 13.71
N PHE A 106 -10.46 -1.05 14.50
CA PHE A 106 -11.80 -0.61 14.17
C PHE A 106 -12.37 0.31 15.24
N ILE A 107 -13.11 1.30 14.79
CA ILE A 107 -14.09 2.01 15.61
C ILE A 107 -15.45 1.48 15.18
N LEU A 108 -16.16 0.87 16.12
CA LEU A 108 -17.47 0.26 15.92
C LEU A 108 -18.51 0.99 16.76
N ASP A 109 -19.74 1.00 16.31
CA ASP A 109 -20.85 1.37 17.20
C ASP A 109 -21.27 0.18 18.09
N ALA A 110 -22.19 0.42 19.00
CA ALA A 110 -22.66 -0.60 19.93
C ALA A 110 -23.52 -1.72 19.26
N ALA A 111 -23.86 -1.57 17.97
CA ALA A 111 -24.47 -2.62 17.16
C ALA A 111 -23.42 -3.47 16.42
N GLY A 112 -22.16 -3.05 16.45
CA GLY A 112 -21.05 -3.69 15.73
C GLY A 112 -20.89 -3.23 14.29
N GLU A 113 -21.52 -2.11 13.91
CA GLU A 113 -21.32 -1.50 12.60
C GLU A 113 -20.00 -0.71 12.56
N VAL A 114 -19.29 -0.82 11.43
CA VAL A 114 -18.00 -0.18 11.26
C VAL A 114 -18.18 1.34 11.06
N ARG A 115 -17.68 2.12 12.01
CA ARG A 115 -17.58 3.57 11.90
C ARG A 115 -16.31 4.00 11.20
N HIS A 116 -15.21 3.33 11.52
CA HIS A 116 -13.90 3.61 10.92
C HIS A 116 -13.00 2.37 10.96
N LYS A 117 -12.05 2.31 10.03
CA LYS A 117 -11.03 1.26 9.98
C LYS A 117 -9.67 1.89 9.74
N MET A 118 -8.70 1.51 10.53
CA MET A 118 -7.30 1.95 10.44
C MET A 118 -6.40 0.73 10.31
N VAL A 119 -5.33 0.82 9.52
CA VAL A 119 -4.45 -0.32 9.25
C VAL A 119 -2.98 0.08 9.40
N GLY A 120 -2.20 -0.78 10.03
CA GLY A 120 -0.78 -0.62 10.22
C GLY A 120 -0.38 0.04 11.54
N GLY A 121 0.90 -0.11 11.88
CA GLY A 121 1.49 0.59 13.04
C GLY A 121 1.68 2.07 12.74
N MET A 122 1.46 2.93 13.73
CA MET A 122 1.56 4.38 13.61
C MET A 122 2.13 5.01 14.89
N THR A 123 2.53 6.26 14.83
CA THR A 123 2.92 7.04 16.02
C THR A 123 1.70 7.34 16.89
N ALA A 124 1.93 7.74 18.13
CA ALA A 124 0.82 8.09 19.03
C ALA A 124 0.02 9.30 18.53
N GLU A 125 0.69 10.27 17.92
CA GLU A 125 0.08 11.46 17.35
C GLU A 125 -0.80 11.12 16.13
N GLU A 126 -0.30 10.26 15.24
CA GLU A 126 -1.05 9.74 14.09
C GLU A 126 -2.25 8.91 14.55
N PHE A 127 -2.05 8.02 15.54
CA PHE A 127 -3.11 7.21 16.11
C PHE A 127 -4.25 8.06 16.67
N LEU A 128 -3.92 9.04 17.52
CA LEU A 128 -4.93 9.93 18.11
C LEU A 128 -5.70 10.71 17.05
N LYS A 129 -4.99 11.23 16.03
CA LYS A 129 -5.61 11.91 14.89
C LYS A 129 -6.58 11.00 14.14
N GLN A 130 -6.18 9.75 13.86
CA GLN A 130 -7.02 8.79 13.16
C GLN A 130 -8.25 8.37 13.98
N VAL A 131 -8.09 8.18 15.29
CA VAL A 131 -9.20 7.86 16.19
C VAL A 131 -10.20 9.02 16.28
N GLN A 132 -9.71 10.26 16.38
CA GLN A 132 -10.58 11.46 16.38
C GLN A 132 -11.34 11.62 15.05
N LEU A 133 -10.66 11.39 13.92
CA LEU A 133 -11.27 11.37 12.60
C LEU A 133 -12.37 10.30 12.52
N GLY A 134 -12.06 9.09 12.97
CA GLY A 134 -12.96 7.94 12.91
C GLY A 134 -14.18 8.04 13.82
N SER A 135 -14.14 8.88 14.84
CA SER A 135 -15.26 9.13 15.76
C SER A 135 -16.18 10.26 15.30
N GLY A 136 -15.76 11.07 14.32
CA GLY A 136 -16.44 12.27 13.89
C GLY A 136 -17.12 12.17 12.52
N GLU A 137 -17.46 13.35 11.98
CA GLU A 137 -18.11 13.52 10.67
C GLU A 137 -17.21 13.17 9.48
N ASN A 138 -15.92 13.02 9.71
CA ASN A 138 -14.94 12.59 8.70
C ASN A 138 -14.63 11.10 8.80
N SER A 139 -15.43 10.32 9.52
CA SER A 139 -15.31 8.86 9.59
C SER A 139 -15.69 8.20 8.28
N LEU A 140 -15.19 6.98 8.05
CA LEU A 140 -15.57 6.17 6.90
C LEU A 140 -17.09 5.98 6.82
N TYR A 141 -17.76 5.80 7.95
CA TYR A 141 -19.23 5.70 8.02
C TYR A 141 -19.90 6.98 7.49
N ALA A 142 -19.43 8.15 7.91
CA ALA A 142 -20.00 9.42 7.45
C ALA A 142 -19.81 9.62 5.95
N PHE A 143 -18.63 9.28 5.42
CA PHE A 143 -18.38 9.30 3.97
C PHE A 143 -19.24 8.29 3.22
N ASN A 144 -19.37 7.06 3.71
CA ASN A 144 -20.29 6.06 3.16
C ASN A 144 -21.74 6.57 3.10
N HIS A 145 -22.19 7.25 4.16
CA HIS A 145 -23.56 7.80 4.21
C HIS A 145 -23.75 8.92 3.19
N ARG A 146 -22.83 9.89 3.12
CA ARG A 146 -22.84 11.00 2.15
C ARG A 146 -22.79 10.48 0.72
N TYR A 147 -21.94 9.48 0.45
CA TYR A 147 -21.86 8.82 -0.86
C TYR A 147 -23.19 8.18 -1.27
N ARG A 148 -23.86 7.45 -0.35
CA ARG A 148 -25.17 6.86 -0.58
C ARG A 148 -26.27 7.89 -0.81
N GLN A 149 -26.12 9.09 -0.27
CA GLN A 149 -27.00 10.24 -0.49
C GLN A 149 -26.73 10.96 -1.83
N GLY A 150 -25.76 10.52 -2.61
CA GLY A 150 -25.48 11.05 -3.93
C GLY A 150 -24.42 12.14 -3.98
N GLU A 151 -23.67 12.38 -2.91
CA GLU A 151 -22.57 13.36 -2.96
C GLU A 151 -21.45 12.85 -3.87
N ARG A 152 -21.06 13.69 -4.85
CA ARG A 152 -20.11 13.34 -5.92
C ARG A 152 -19.17 14.50 -6.30
N ASN A 153 -19.04 15.55 -5.47
CA ASN A 153 -18.09 16.60 -5.80
C ASN A 153 -16.65 16.05 -5.79
N PRO A 154 -15.74 16.54 -6.63
CA PRO A 154 -14.41 15.98 -6.82
C PRO A 154 -13.60 15.87 -5.52
N GLN A 155 -13.61 16.90 -4.67
CA GLN A 155 -12.87 16.91 -3.42
C GLN A 155 -13.37 15.80 -2.46
N PHE A 156 -14.69 15.68 -2.30
CA PHE A 156 -15.31 14.61 -1.53
C PHE A 156 -14.89 13.23 -2.05
N MET A 157 -14.91 13.02 -3.37
CA MET A 157 -14.57 11.73 -3.97
C MET A 157 -13.11 11.36 -3.76
N ILE A 158 -12.18 12.34 -3.89
CA ILE A 158 -10.76 12.12 -3.62
C ILE A 158 -10.54 11.71 -2.15
N GLU A 159 -11.20 12.38 -1.22
CA GLU A 159 -11.10 12.08 0.22
C GLU A 159 -11.71 10.70 0.53
N TYR A 160 -12.89 10.40 0.00
CA TYR A 160 -13.59 9.13 0.26
C TYR A 160 -12.81 7.94 -0.31
N ILE A 161 -12.35 8.02 -1.57
CA ILE A 161 -11.52 6.99 -2.18
C ILE A 161 -10.21 6.84 -1.41
N GLY A 162 -9.66 7.96 -0.91
CA GLY A 162 -8.51 7.96 -0.03
C GLY A 162 -8.73 7.18 1.26
N LEU A 163 -9.84 7.43 1.95
CA LEU A 163 -10.21 6.70 3.17
C LEU A 163 -10.37 5.19 2.93
N LEU A 164 -11.00 4.80 1.83
CA LEU A 164 -11.12 3.38 1.45
C LEU A 164 -9.75 2.75 1.19
N SER A 165 -8.87 3.46 0.50
CA SER A 165 -7.49 3.02 0.23
C SER A 165 -6.69 2.85 1.53
N ASP A 166 -6.71 3.85 2.41
CA ASP A 166 -5.99 3.85 3.69
C ASP A 166 -6.53 2.77 4.66
N ALA A 167 -7.82 2.43 4.53
CA ALA A 167 -8.45 1.32 5.23
C ALA A 167 -8.19 -0.07 4.60
N TYR A 168 -7.36 -0.17 3.55
CA TYR A 168 -7.11 -1.41 2.80
C TYR A 168 -8.40 -2.08 2.28
N MET A 169 -9.37 -1.28 1.88
CA MET A 169 -10.63 -1.71 1.27
C MET A 169 -10.54 -1.60 -0.26
N LYS A 170 -9.62 -2.39 -0.84
CA LYS A 170 -9.24 -2.26 -2.25
C LYS A 170 -10.44 -2.44 -3.19
N ASP A 171 -11.26 -3.45 -2.95
CA ASP A 171 -12.38 -3.77 -3.84
C ASP A 171 -13.45 -2.65 -3.79
N ASP A 172 -13.77 -2.14 -2.59
CA ASP A 172 -14.68 -1.00 -2.43
C ASP A 172 -14.10 0.27 -3.04
N MET A 173 -12.81 0.51 -2.85
CA MET A 173 -12.09 1.65 -3.42
C MET A 173 -12.17 1.64 -4.94
N GLN A 174 -11.88 0.51 -5.58
CA GLN A 174 -11.94 0.36 -7.03
C GLN A 174 -13.37 0.51 -7.57
N LYS A 175 -14.35 -0.09 -6.88
CA LYS A 175 -15.75 0.04 -7.23
C LYS A 175 -16.20 1.52 -7.21
N VAL A 176 -15.91 2.22 -6.10
CA VAL A 176 -16.30 3.63 -5.95
C VAL A 176 -15.57 4.52 -6.95
N LEU A 177 -14.29 4.25 -7.21
CA LEU A 177 -13.50 4.94 -8.23
C LEU A 177 -14.15 4.77 -9.61
N HIS A 178 -14.46 3.54 -10.00
CA HIS A 178 -15.08 3.24 -11.29
C HIS A 178 -16.47 3.88 -11.42
N GLU A 179 -17.35 3.73 -10.42
CA GLU A 179 -18.67 4.33 -10.42
C GLU A 179 -18.61 5.87 -10.56
N TYR A 180 -17.66 6.52 -9.88
CA TYR A 180 -17.45 7.96 -10.03
C TYR A 180 -16.91 8.32 -11.42
N TRP A 181 -15.92 7.58 -11.93
CA TRP A 181 -15.32 7.78 -13.23
C TRP A 181 -16.34 7.77 -14.36
N GLU A 182 -17.32 6.86 -14.30
CA GLU A 182 -18.40 6.76 -15.28
C GLU A 182 -19.39 7.95 -15.25
N THR A 183 -19.39 8.73 -14.17
CA THR A 183 -20.21 9.97 -14.10
C THR A 183 -19.53 11.18 -14.76
N LEU A 184 -18.24 11.09 -15.05
CA LEU A 184 -17.46 12.20 -15.58
C LEU A 184 -17.51 12.23 -17.13
N ASP A 185 -17.64 13.41 -17.69
CA ASP A 185 -17.38 13.63 -19.13
C ASP A 185 -15.86 13.67 -19.42
N ASP A 186 -15.49 13.59 -20.69
CA ASP A 186 -14.08 13.51 -21.11
C ASP A 186 -13.25 14.72 -20.65
N ARG A 187 -13.84 15.91 -20.65
CA ARG A 187 -13.19 17.12 -20.15
C ARG A 187 -12.90 17.04 -18.66
N SER A 188 -13.85 16.55 -17.89
CA SER A 188 -13.72 16.39 -16.45
C SER A 188 -12.72 15.28 -16.10
N LYS A 189 -12.71 14.17 -16.85
CA LYS A 189 -11.76 13.06 -16.65
C LYS A 189 -10.30 13.51 -16.75
N SER A 190 -9.99 14.38 -17.74
CA SER A 190 -8.62 14.87 -17.96
C SER A 190 -8.28 16.17 -17.26
N SER A 191 -9.18 16.71 -16.40
CA SER A 191 -8.99 17.99 -15.73
C SER A 191 -7.94 17.95 -14.59
N ASP A 192 -7.40 19.11 -14.26
CA ASP A 192 -6.53 19.32 -13.09
C ASP A 192 -7.23 18.98 -11.76
N THR A 193 -8.55 19.16 -11.68
CA THR A 193 -9.38 18.83 -10.53
C THR A 193 -9.47 17.32 -10.30
N THR A 194 -9.50 16.51 -11.37
CA THR A 194 -9.55 15.04 -11.29
C THR A 194 -8.16 14.42 -11.22
N TRP A 195 -7.13 15.14 -11.63
CA TRP A 195 -5.75 14.64 -11.63
C TRP A 195 -5.25 14.06 -10.30
N PRO A 196 -5.51 14.65 -9.12
CA PRO A 196 -5.11 14.06 -7.84
C PRO A 196 -5.67 12.65 -7.62
N LEU A 197 -6.89 12.39 -8.10
CA LEU A 197 -7.51 11.06 -8.07
C LEU A 197 -6.79 10.10 -9.02
N VAL A 198 -6.55 10.51 -10.27
CA VAL A 198 -5.82 9.72 -11.26
C VAL A 198 -4.41 9.40 -10.77
N LYS A 199 -3.69 10.42 -10.29
CA LYS A 199 -2.31 10.27 -9.81
C LYS A 199 -2.18 9.27 -8.66
N ARG A 200 -3.12 9.30 -7.72
CA ARG A 200 -3.03 8.50 -6.50
C ARG A 200 -3.64 7.11 -6.64
N PHE A 201 -4.76 6.97 -7.33
CA PHE A 201 -5.60 5.76 -7.24
C PHE A 201 -5.74 4.98 -8.54
N VAL A 202 -5.58 5.62 -9.71
CA VAL A 202 -5.60 4.92 -11.00
C VAL A 202 -4.23 4.29 -11.25
N ARG A 203 -4.05 3.03 -10.84
CA ARG A 203 -2.76 2.32 -10.91
C ARG A 203 -2.84 0.96 -11.60
N GLU A 204 -4.02 0.41 -11.76
CA GLU A 204 -4.17 -0.89 -12.42
C GLU A 204 -4.13 -0.70 -13.93
N MET A 205 -3.05 -1.16 -14.56
CA MET A 205 -2.78 -0.98 -16.00
C MET A 205 -3.89 -1.47 -16.92
N LYS A 206 -4.72 -2.40 -16.46
CA LYS A 206 -5.83 -2.99 -17.23
C LYS A 206 -7.18 -2.38 -16.85
N SER A 207 -7.22 -1.44 -15.90
CA SER A 207 -8.47 -0.77 -15.58
C SER A 207 -8.92 0.16 -16.71
N PRO A 208 -10.23 0.35 -16.88
CA PRO A 208 -10.76 1.31 -17.87
C PRO A 208 -10.16 2.71 -17.67
N GLU A 209 -9.98 3.14 -16.43
CA GLU A 209 -9.44 4.45 -16.07
C GLU A 209 -7.98 4.60 -16.50
N TYR A 210 -7.16 3.55 -16.33
CA TYR A 210 -5.76 3.59 -16.76
C TYR A 210 -5.63 3.55 -18.28
N LEU A 211 -6.43 2.73 -18.94
CA LEU A 211 -6.46 2.68 -20.41
C LEU A 211 -6.93 4.03 -20.99
N TYR A 212 -7.92 4.66 -20.36
CA TYR A 212 -8.35 6.00 -20.73
C TYR A 212 -7.23 7.04 -20.58
N LEU A 213 -6.46 6.98 -19.48
CA LEU A 213 -5.29 7.85 -19.29
C LEU A 213 -4.30 7.71 -20.46
N LEU A 214 -4.04 6.51 -20.94
CA LEU A 214 -3.11 6.26 -22.04
C LEU A 214 -3.68 6.76 -23.38
N GLU A 215 -4.96 6.53 -23.63
CA GLU A 215 -5.64 6.93 -24.89
C GLU A 215 -5.80 8.44 -25.00
N HIS A 216 -6.06 9.13 -23.89
CA HIS A 216 -6.27 10.58 -23.80
C HIS A 216 -5.08 11.33 -23.21
N LYS A 217 -3.88 10.73 -23.28
CA LYS A 217 -2.66 11.27 -22.67
C LYS A 217 -2.40 12.74 -23.04
N SER A 218 -2.65 13.11 -24.30
CA SER A 218 -2.49 14.49 -24.77
C SER A 218 -3.39 15.49 -24.04
N ASP A 219 -4.60 15.09 -23.68
CA ASP A 219 -5.55 15.96 -22.98
C ASP A 219 -5.09 16.16 -21.54
N PHE A 220 -4.60 15.09 -20.88
CA PHE A 220 -3.98 15.21 -19.55
C PHE A 220 -2.72 16.08 -19.61
N GLU A 221 -1.84 15.90 -20.60
CA GLU A 221 -0.63 16.71 -20.78
C GLU A 221 -0.95 18.20 -20.98
N ALA A 222 -2.02 18.51 -21.69
CA ALA A 222 -2.46 19.88 -21.89
C ALA A 222 -2.99 20.55 -20.61
N ASN A 223 -3.64 19.79 -19.73
CA ASN A 223 -4.28 20.32 -18.53
C ASN A 223 -3.35 20.33 -17.30
N VAL A 224 -2.45 19.33 -17.15
CA VAL A 224 -1.60 19.19 -15.95
C VAL A 224 -0.10 19.22 -16.24
N GLY A 225 0.28 19.14 -17.50
CA GLY A 225 1.68 19.20 -17.93
C GLY A 225 2.28 17.85 -18.30
N LYS A 226 3.07 17.85 -19.37
CA LYS A 226 3.68 16.64 -19.96
C LYS A 226 4.58 15.87 -18.98
N GLU A 227 5.40 16.60 -18.22
CA GLU A 227 6.34 15.99 -17.27
C GLU A 227 5.61 15.23 -16.16
N GLU A 228 4.54 15.81 -15.63
CA GLU A 228 3.74 15.23 -14.54
C GLU A 228 3.03 13.94 -15.00
N VAL A 229 2.42 13.96 -16.19
CA VAL A 229 1.74 12.78 -16.76
C VAL A 229 2.75 11.67 -17.07
N ASN A 230 3.88 12.00 -17.68
CA ASN A 230 4.92 11.03 -17.99
C ASN A 230 5.54 10.43 -16.72
N ALA A 231 5.77 11.24 -15.68
CA ALA A 231 6.27 10.76 -14.39
C ALA A 231 5.29 9.78 -13.73
N LYS A 232 3.99 10.05 -13.79
CA LYS A 232 2.95 9.14 -13.30
C LYS A 232 3.01 7.80 -14.02
N ILE A 233 2.92 7.82 -15.36
CA ILE A 233 2.90 6.59 -16.16
C ILE A 233 4.20 5.80 -15.99
N TRP A 234 5.36 6.47 -15.99
CA TRP A 234 6.65 5.84 -15.73
C TRP A 234 6.71 5.22 -14.33
N GLY A 235 6.28 5.98 -13.32
CA GLY A 235 6.29 5.54 -11.93
C GLY A 235 5.37 4.34 -11.64
N ASP A 236 4.35 4.12 -12.46
CA ASP A 236 3.48 2.95 -12.35
C ASP A 236 4.02 1.75 -13.13
N LEU A 237 4.38 1.95 -14.39
CA LEU A 237 4.75 0.85 -15.30
C LEU A 237 6.10 0.24 -14.94
N LEU A 238 7.10 1.07 -14.57
CA LEU A 238 8.44 0.59 -14.30
C LEU A 238 8.50 -0.44 -13.15
N PRO A 239 8.02 -0.15 -11.94
CA PRO A 239 8.10 -1.11 -10.85
C PRO A 239 7.22 -2.34 -11.09
N LEU A 240 6.06 -2.18 -11.69
CA LEU A 240 5.12 -3.28 -11.87
C LEU A 240 5.62 -4.27 -12.92
N ILE A 241 5.99 -3.80 -14.12
CA ILE A 241 6.51 -4.63 -15.20
C ILE A 241 7.92 -5.12 -14.86
N GLY A 242 8.77 -4.22 -14.33
CA GLY A 242 10.15 -4.56 -13.97
C GLY A 242 10.23 -5.65 -12.90
N ASN A 243 9.45 -5.52 -11.81
CA ASN A 243 9.43 -6.53 -10.76
C ASN A 243 8.86 -7.86 -11.26
N HIS A 244 7.80 -7.84 -12.08
CA HIS A 244 7.23 -9.05 -12.63
C HIS A 244 8.21 -9.77 -13.56
N CYS A 245 8.87 -9.05 -14.47
CA CYS A 245 9.91 -9.59 -15.33
C CYS A 245 11.10 -10.15 -14.54
N ASN A 246 11.51 -9.46 -13.46
CA ASN A 246 12.55 -9.94 -12.56
C ASN A 246 12.13 -11.24 -11.86
N ASP A 247 10.90 -11.34 -11.38
CA ASP A 247 10.39 -12.55 -10.75
C ASP A 247 10.36 -13.73 -11.70
N MET A 248 10.00 -13.53 -12.97
CA MET A 248 10.07 -14.57 -14.00
C MET A 248 11.49 -15.10 -14.18
N ILE A 249 12.50 -14.24 -14.16
CA ILE A 249 13.91 -14.61 -14.39
C ILE A 249 14.52 -15.20 -13.11
N PHE A 250 14.44 -14.51 -11.98
CA PHE A 250 15.18 -14.87 -10.75
C PHE A 250 14.49 -15.93 -9.91
N LYS A 251 13.16 -15.97 -9.93
CA LYS A 251 12.39 -16.99 -9.20
C LYS A 251 11.98 -18.16 -10.09
N ASN A 252 12.40 -18.15 -11.37
CA ASN A 252 12.06 -19.14 -12.39
C ASN A 252 10.55 -19.45 -12.41
N ARG A 253 9.74 -18.40 -12.44
CA ARG A 253 8.27 -18.47 -12.52
C ARG A 253 7.82 -17.98 -13.90
N PRO A 254 7.97 -18.82 -14.96
CA PRO A 254 7.52 -18.42 -16.28
C PRO A 254 5.99 -18.31 -16.27
N GLU A 255 5.50 -17.14 -16.65
CA GLU A 255 4.10 -16.93 -16.94
C GLU A 255 3.82 -17.06 -18.44
N ASP A 256 2.53 -17.01 -18.79
CA ASP A 256 2.11 -17.05 -20.18
C ASP A 256 2.82 -15.96 -21.00
N PRO A 257 3.47 -16.31 -22.12
CA PRO A 257 4.02 -15.34 -23.05
C PRO A 257 3.05 -14.22 -23.48
N ALA A 258 1.75 -14.46 -23.45
CA ALA A 258 0.73 -13.46 -23.73
C ALA A 258 0.80 -12.25 -22.75
N THR A 259 1.15 -12.47 -21.49
CA THR A 259 1.33 -11.40 -20.50
C THR A 259 2.44 -10.43 -20.91
N LEU A 260 3.54 -10.93 -21.47
CA LEU A 260 4.64 -10.07 -21.97
C LEU A 260 4.24 -9.25 -23.20
N GLU A 261 3.39 -9.79 -24.07
CA GLU A 261 2.87 -9.04 -25.21
C GLU A 261 1.86 -7.96 -24.77
N GLU A 262 1.04 -8.24 -23.76
CA GLU A 262 0.19 -7.23 -23.15
C GLU A 262 1.02 -6.08 -22.56
N TYR A 263 2.07 -6.37 -21.79
CA TYR A 263 2.98 -5.36 -21.25
C TYR A 263 3.62 -4.52 -22.36
N ARG A 264 4.09 -5.18 -23.42
CA ARG A 264 4.63 -4.50 -24.60
C ARG A 264 3.62 -3.51 -25.18
N SER A 265 2.40 -3.99 -25.42
CA SER A 265 1.32 -3.16 -25.96
C SER A 265 1.01 -1.93 -25.10
N ILE A 266 0.97 -2.10 -23.77
CA ILE A 266 0.72 -1.00 -22.83
C ILE A 266 1.87 0.00 -22.85
N VAL A 267 3.12 -0.46 -22.83
CA VAL A 267 4.30 0.39 -22.89
C VAL A 267 4.35 1.19 -24.22
N GLU A 268 4.10 0.53 -25.34
CA GLU A 268 4.08 1.17 -26.66
C GLU A 268 2.95 2.21 -26.77
N LYS A 269 1.74 1.88 -26.28
CA LYS A 269 0.60 2.81 -26.24
C LYS A 269 0.85 4.01 -25.31
N SER A 270 1.65 3.86 -24.28
CA SER A 270 1.91 4.95 -23.34
C SER A 270 2.55 6.17 -23.98
N GLY A 271 3.32 5.98 -25.06
CA GLY A 271 4.04 7.04 -25.76
C GLY A 271 4.96 7.89 -24.87
N VAL A 272 5.37 7.34 -23.73
CA VAL A 272 6.25 8.04 -22.77
C VAL A 272 7.68 7.92 -23.25
N GLU A 273 8.41 9.01 -23.22
CA GLU A 273 9.83 9.03 -23.56
C GLU A 273 10.61 8.11 -22.63
N ARG A 274 11.66 7.45 -23.15
CA ARG A 274 12.55 6.53 -22.41
C ARG A 274 11.92 5.21 -21.95
N MET A 275 10.74 4.84 -22.48
CA MET A 275 10.16 3.51 -22.25
C MET A 275 10.91 2.36 -22.97
N ASP A 276 11.90 2.67 -23.82
CA ASP A 276 12.76 1.67 -24.49
C ASP A 276 13.37 0.69 -23.48
N TYR A 277 13.71 1.16 -22.28
CA TYR A 277 14.23 0.31 -21.23
C TYR A 277 13.23 -0.78 -20.79
N LEU A 278 11.96 -0.42 -20.60
CA LEU A 278 10.92 -1.42 -20.28
C LEU A 278 10.70 -2.41 -21.44
N LEU A 279 10.72 -1.92 -22.68
CA LEU A 279 10.65 -2.79 -23.86
C LEU A 279 11.85 -3.74 -23.92
N ASP A 280 13.04 -3.28 -23.53
CA ASP A 280 14.21 -4.15 -23.44
C ASP A 280 14.07 -5.19 -22.32
N ILE A 281 13.59 -4.83 -21.12
CA ILE A 281 13.32 -5.78 -20.03
C ILE A 281 12.31 -6.84 -20.48
N ILE A 282 11.20 -6.43 -21.08
CA ILE A 282 10.19 -7.34 -21.62
C ILE A 282 10.81 -8.26 -22.67
N GLY A 283 11.62 -7.70 -23.58
CA GLY A 283 12.32 -8.46 -24.62
C GLY A 283 13.34 -9.46 -24.07
N PHE A 284 14.10 -9.10 -23.02
CA PHE A 284 14.99 -10.01 -22.30
C PHE A 284 14.20 -11.13 -21.64
N THR A 285 13.14 -10.80 -20.91
CA THR A 285 12.30 -11.78 -20.23
C THR A 285 11.67 -12.75 -21.25
N ARG A 286 11.19 -12.24 -22.37
CA ARG A 286 10.67 -13.07 -23.46
C ARG A 286 11.74 -14.02 -24.01
N ALA A 287 12.94 -13.53 -24.28
CA ALA A 287 14.04 -14.37 -24.73
C ALA A 287 14.40 -15.46 -23.70
N TYR A 288 14.29 -15.18 -22.41
CA TYR A 288 14.49 -16.14 -21.33
C TYR A 288 13.39 -17.21 -21.30
N VAL A 289 12.11 -16.80 -21.40
CA VAL A 289 10.96 -17.73 -21.45
C VAL A 289 11.07 -18.66 -22.66
N ASP A 290 11.38 -18.09 -23.83
CA ASP A 290 11.55 -18.84 -25.08
C ASP A 290 12.85 -19.66 -25.13
N ASN A 291 13.70 -19.61 -24.09
CA ASN A 291 15.01 -20.22 -24.01
C ASN A 291 15.99 -19.77 -25.13
N ASP A 292 15.80 -18.56 -25.65
CA ASP A 292 16.62 -17.90 -26.68
C ASP A 292 17.62 -16.91 -26.08
N LEU A 293 18.60 -17.45 -25.34
CA LEU A 293 19.63 -16.61 -24.72
C LEU A 293 20.57 -15.93 -25.72
N ALA A 294 20.67 -16.44 -26.95
CA ALA A 294 21.41 -15.78 -28.01
C ALA A 294 20.79 -14.42 -28.37
N LYS A 295 19.45 -14.38 -28.44
CA LYS A 295 18.69 -13.14 -28.63
C LYS A 295 18.88 -12.17 -27.45
N ALA A 296 18.82 -12.65 -26.22
CA ALA A 296 19.05 -11.84 -25.02
C ALA A 296 20.46 -11.19 -25.04
N LEU A 297 21.51 -11.97 -25.32
CA LEU A 297 22.89 -11.47 -25.44
C LEU A 297 23.03 -10.44 -26.57
N LYS A 298 22.36 -10.64 -27.70
CA LYS A 298 22.37 -9.67 -28.80
C LYS A 298 21.66 -8.37 -28.41
N MET A 299 20.54 -8.44 -27.75
CA MET A 299 19.77 -7.27 -27.25
C MET A 299 20.60 -6.49 -26.24
N TYR A 300 21.18 -7.16 -25.24
CA TYR A 300 22.02 -6.53 -24.23
C TYR A 300 23.17 -5.73 -24.88
N ARG A 301 23.90 -6.33 -25.82
CA ARG A 301 25.01 -5.66 -26.51
C ARG A 301 24.59 -4.46 -27.35
N ARG A 302 23.39 -4.52 -27.96
CA ARG A 302 22.91 -3.48 -28.85
C ARG A 302 22.39 -2.25 -28.10
N ASN A 303 21.66 -2.49 -27.02
CA ASN A 303 20.86 -1.45 -26.35
C ASN A 303 21.56 -0.85 -25.13
N PHE A 304 22.56 -1.55 -24.60
CA PHE A 304 23.25 -1.18 -23.37
C PHE A 304 23.76 0.27 -23.31
N SER A 305 24.32 0.78 -24.41
CA SER A 305 24.88 2.15 -24.47
C SER A 305 23.82 3.25 -24.33
N LYS A 306 22.54 2.91 -24.57
CA LYS A 306 21.41 3.84 -24.47
C LYS A 306 20.84 3.97 -23.07
N LEU A 307 21.18 3.04 -22.17
CA LEU A 307 20.67 2.98 -20.82
C LEU A 307 21.41 3.94 -19.89
N ILE A 308 20.72 4.50 -18.91
CA ILE A 308 21.35 5.23 -17.80
C ILE A 308 22.00 4.26 -16.81
N PRO A 309 22.87 4.72 -15.89
CA PRO A 309 23.63 3.84 -14.99
C PRO A 309 22.81 2.80 -14.24
N ASP A 310 21.69 3.19 -13.63
CA ASP A 310 20.81 2.28 -12.88
C ASP A 310 20.14 1.24 -13.78
N GLU A 311 19.72 1.64 -14.97
CA GLU A 311 19.16 0.74 -15.98
C GLU A 311 20.23 -0.26 -16.47
N ARG A 312 21.48 0.18 -16.67
CA ARG A 312 22.61 -0.69 -17.02
C ARG A 312 22.88 -1.72 -15.95
N PHE A 313 22.84 -1.31 -14.70
CA PHE A 313 23.03 -2.20 -13.55
C PHE A 313 21.97 -3.30 -13.55
N ASN A 314 20.70 -2.93 -13.63
CA ASN A 314 19.59 -3.88 -13.64
C ASN A 314 19.64 -4.83 -14.86
N ALA A 315 19.91 -4.31 -16.05
CA ALA A 315 20.07 -5.15 -17.25
C ALA A 315 21.22 -6.16 -17.11
N THR A 316 22.31 -5.75 -16.42
CA THR A 316 23.45 -6.63 -16.14
C THR A 316 23.09 -7.75 -15.18
N LEU A 317 22.33 -7.43 -14.11
CA LEU A 317 21.81 -8.42 -13.16
C LEU A 317 20.89 -9.44 -13.86
N GLN A 318 19.97 -8.95 -14.69
CA GLN A 318 19.05 -9.82 -15.43
C GLN A 318 19.79 -10.76 -16.37
N LEU A 319 20.73 -10.24 -17.18
CA LEU A 319 21.53 -11.08 -18.07
C LEU A 319 22.30 -12.16 -17.30
N ASN A 320 22.92 -11.79 -16.18
CA ASN A 320 23.61 -12.75 -15.32
C ASN A 320 22.65 -13.83 -14.80
N GLY A 321 21.49 -13.46 -14.26
CA GLY A 321 20.47 -14.41 -13.78
C GLY A 321 20.02 -15.39 -14.86
N MET A 322 19.78 -14.89 -16.08
CA MET A 322 19.42 -15.70 -17.24
C MET A 322 20.53 -16.73 -17.59
N LEU A 323 21.77 -16.29 -17.64
CA LEU A 323 22.91 -17.14 -17.99
C LEU A 323 23.19 -18.19 -16.91
N ILE A 324 23.15 -17.79 -15.65
CA ILE A 324 23.30 -18.73 -14.51
C ILE A 324 22.15 -19.74 -14.51
N GLY A 325 20.92 -19.33 -14.80
CA GLY A 325 19.77 -20.22 -14.84
C GLY A 325 19.79 -21.23 -15.99
N LYS A 326 20.00 -20.75 -17.23
CA LYS A 326 19.76 -21.52 -18.46
C LYS A 326 20.92 -21.48 -19.48
N GLY A 327 22.00 -20.75 -19.23
CA GLY A 327 23.09 -20.55 -20.18
C GLY A 327 23.89 -21.81 -20.45
N THR A 328 24.24 -22.05 -21.74
CA THR A 328 25.28 -22.99 -22.10
C THR A 328 26.66 -22.45 -21.75
N PRO A 329 27.70 -23.30 -21.62
CA PRO A 329 29.07 -22.83 -21.35
C PRO A 329 29.55 -21.74 -22.34
N ALA A 330 29.26 -21.87 -23.60
CA ALA A 330 29.62 -20.90 -24.64
C ALA A 330 28.87 -19.58 -24.45
N GLN A 331 27.60 -19.59 -24.06
CA GLN A 331 26.81 -18.41 -23.79
C GLN A 331 27.27 -17.71 -22.48
N CYS A 332 27.60 -18.48 -21.44
CA CYS A 332 28.16 -17.97 -20.19
C CYS A 332 29.50 -17.24 -20.45
N LYS A 333 30.39 -17.82 -21.25
CA LYS A 333 31.63 -17.19 -21.67
C LYS A 333 31.42 -15.87 -22.43
N GLN A 334 30.46 -15.86 -23.37
CA GLN A 334 30.11 -14.65 -24.12
C GLN A 334 29.47 -13.58 -23.22
N GLY A 335 28.63 -13.98 -22.28
CA GLY A 335 28.00 -13.10 -21.30
C GLY A 335 29.02 -12.49 -20.34
N LEU A 336 29.93 -13.31 -19.83
CA LEU A 336 31.03 -12.86 -18.97
C LEU A 336 31.85 -11.76 -19.65
N GLN A 337 32.21 -11.94 -20.92
CA GLN A 337 32.91 -10.91 -21.69
C GLN A 337 32.08 -9.62 -21.83
N ALA A 338 30.79 -9.74 -22.06
CA ALA A 338 29.90 -8.60 -22.17
C ALA A 338 29.79 -7.87 -20.83
N ILE A 339 29.59 -8.58 -19.73
CA ILE A 339 29.48 -8.01 -18.36
C ILE A 339 30.78 -7.30 -17.95
N ARG A 340 31.94 -7.92 -18.17
CA ARG A 340 33.23 -7.26 -17.89
C ARG A 340 33.44 -5.97 -18.67
N ARG A 341 33.07 -5.93 -19.95
CA ARG A 341 33.07 -4.70 -20.75
C ARG A 341 32.17 -3.63 -20.16
N THR A 342 30.98 -4.04 -19.68
CA THR A 342 30.04 -3.15 -19.04
C THR A 342 30.60 -2.58 -17.75
N ILE A 343 31.11 -3.41 -16.86
CA ILE A 343 31.75 -3.00 -15.59
C ILE A 343 32.83 -1.95 -15.88
N LYS A 344 33.73 -2.24 -16.83
CA LYS A 344 34.77 -1.31 -17.23
C LYS A 344 34.25 0.01 -17.81
N SER A 345 33.22 -0.06 -18.66
CA SER A 345 32.65 1.13 -19.32
C SER A 345 31.88 2.05 -18.37
N CYS A 346 31.36 1.49 -17.29
CA CYS A 346 30.64 2.22 -16.25
C CYS A 346 31.56 2.71 -15.11
N GLY A 347 32.84 2.37 -15.13
CA GLY A 347 33.75 2.70 -14.03
C GLY A 347 33.47 1.90 -12.75
N TRP A 348 32.77 0.78 -12.85
CA TRP A 348 32.51 -0.13 -11.73
C TRP A 348 33.75 -1.00 -11.46
N SER A 349 33.83 -1.62 -10.27
CA SER A 349 34.92 -2.49 -9.88
C SER A 349 34.52 -3.97 -9.96
N GLU A 350 35.34 -4.81 -10.59
CA GLU A 350 35.16 -6.28 -10.54
C GLU A 350 35.34 -6.84 -9.12
N GLU A 351 36.01 -6.10 -8.23
CA GLU A 351 36.19 -6.47 -6.83
C GLU A 351 34.96 -6.15 -5.95
N ASP A 352 33.97 -5.44 -6.47
CA ASP A 352 32.70 -5.26 -5.78
C ASP A 352 32.10 -6.65 -5.50
N PRO A 353 31.66 -6.94 -4.25
CA PRO A 353 31.21 -8.28 -3.85
C PRO A 353 30.14 -8.87 -4.77
N LEU A 354 29.27 -8.03 -5.31
CA LEU A 354 28.19 -8.47 -6.21
C LEU A 354 28.76 -8.87 -7.57
N PHE A 355 29.58 -8.00 -8.21
CA PHE A 355 30.17 -8.31 -9.51
C PHE A 355 31.16 -9.47 -9.42
N LYS A 356 31.92 -9.56 -8.34
CA LYS A 356 32.78 -10.71 -8.08
C LYS A 356 32.03 -12.02 -8.01
N THR A 357 30.87 -12.05 -7.34
CA THR A 357 30.00 -13.22 -7.29
C THR A 357 29.43 -13.59 -8.66
N MET A 358 28.98 -12.59 -9.42
CA MET A 358 28.46 -12.79 -10.78
C MET A 358 29.53 -13.36 -11.73
N ILE A 359 30.73 -12.79 -11.72
CA ILE A 359 31.86 -13.21 -12.53
C ILE A 359 32.22 -14.65 -12.20
N LYS A 360 32.40 -14.97 -10.92
CA LYS A 360 32.73 -16.32 -10.44
C LYS A 360 31.68 -17.35 -10.91
N GLY A 361 30.40 -17.04 -10.73
CA GLY A 361 29.34 -17.94 -11.15
C GLY A 361 29.30 -18.22 -12.65
N LEU A 362 29.63 -17.23 -13.50
CA LEU A 362 29.74 -17.41 -14.94
C LEU A 362 31.03 -18.14 -15.35
N GLU A 363 32.16 -17.93 -14.66
CA GLU A 363 33.40 -18.66 -14.87
C GLU A 363 33.25 -20.16 -14.57
N GLU A 364 32.57 -20.51 -13.48
CA GLU A 364 32.28 -21.89 -13.10
C GLU A 364 31.40 -22.64 -14.12
N LYS A 365 30.60 -21.90 -14.90
CA LYS A 365 29.72 -22.44 -15.94
C LYS A 365 30.28 -22.34 -17.36
N SER A 366 31.43 -21.69 -17.56
CA SER A 366 32.00 -21.38 -18.88
C SER A 366 32.82 -22.53 -19.50
#